data_06e06353c47f6033cfdd9964fb947893
#
_entry.id   06e06353c47f6033cfdd9964fb947893
#
_cell.length_a   1.000
_cell.length_b   1.000
_cell.length_c   1.000
_cell.angle_alpha   90.00
_cell.angle_beta   90.00
_cell.angle_gamma   90.00
#
_symmetry.space_group_name_H-M   'P 1'
#
loop_
_entity.id
_entity.type
_entity.pdbx_description
1 polymer ?
#
loop_
_entity_poly.entity_id
_entity_poly.type
_entity_poly.pdbx_seq_one_letter_code
_entity_poly.pdbx_strand_id
1 'polypeptide(L)'
;IFAFNDANKENLRGLENWINFGQAQSLDDILEATRTIGIPWVNTIAADRNGEGFYGDISAVPNASRQLIDSCVRGPIAVPVLAVARIVTVDGSDPDCQLGNDEGAPPNLLGYDSLPKFRTTEYGANANDSYWLPNPRNLLTGFTPAIGPEEYQQTIRTRLTFVQAEQRLAGEDDLEGDGFNNQHVRDILTSARNHAAELINDDVVALCEGVSDWSAYGASDTTMAEACDILAAWDTRHRIDSVGGHIFYELWRRVGGLGNLWAVPFDATDPVNTPNTLNVGDAALVESVRQALADSVALFEENNIALDAPWGEVQFIEKNGERIPLPGGSGSMLFSVISAGFVEGEGYSDVRAGNSYIHAVSWDETDCPDANAILTYSQSTDPASPHYADATRLYSEGGWIDMPFCEADRDAQEIRRQTIEE
;
A
#
# COMPACT_ATOMS: atom_id res chain seq x y z
N ILE A 1 29.24 -21.29 -2.81
CA ILE A 1 28.48 -21.62 -1.56
C ILE A 1 28.33 -20.31 -0.84
N PHE A 2 27.09 -20.00 -0.43
CA PHE A 2 26.77 -18.84 0.39
C PHE A 2 26.33 -19.28 1.78
N ALA A 3 26.71 -18.52 2.82
CA ALA A 3 26.15 -18.64 4.15
C ALA A 3 25.11 -17.52 4.32
N PHE A 4 23.92 -17.87 4.78
CA PHE A 4 22.87 -16.91 5.14
C PHE A 4 23.01 -16.60 6.64
N ASN A 5 23.09 -15.31 6.95
CA ASN A 5 23.12 -14.83 8.32
C ASN A 5 21.87 -13.94 8.53
N ASP A 6 20.90 -14.44 9.27
CA ASP A 6 19.69 -13.72 9.61
C ASP A 6 19.94 -12.81 10.82
N ALA A 7 19.72 -11.52 10.65
CA ALA A 7 19.83 -10.51 11.71
C ALA A 7 18.86 -10.78 12.89
N ASN A 8 17.77 -11.49 12.64
CA ASN A 8 16.74 -11.81 13.64
C ASN A 8 16.90 -13.18 14.29
N LYS A 9 17.90 -14.01 13.94
CA LYS A 9 18.03 -15.38 14.44
C LYS A 9 18.09 -15.53 15.98
N GLU A 10 18.51 -14.47 16.67
CA GLU A 10 18.61 -14.41 18.14
C GLU A 10 17.79 -13.24 18.71
N ASN A 11 16.84 -12.71 17.91
CA ASN A 11 16.04 -11.55 18.29
C ASN A 11 14.82 -11.97 19.13
N LEU A 12 14.97 -12.07 20.43
CA LEU A 12 13.86 -12.26 21.38
C LEU A 12 13.31 -10.92 21.91
N ARG A 13 13.93 -9.80 21.57
CA ARG A 13 13.55 -8.46 22.02
C ARG A 13 12.21 -7.97 21.43
N GLY A 14 11.73 -8.62 20.37
CA GLY A 14 10.42 -8.29 19.77
C GLY A 14 9.27 -8.39 20.78
N LEU A 15 9.25 -9.42 21.62
CA LEU A 15 8.23 -9.55 22.66
C LEU A 15 8.30 -8.40 23.68
N GLU A 16 9.50 -8.05 24.14
CA GLU A 16 9.72 -6.91 25.03
C GLU A 16 9.25 -5.59 24.40
N ASN A 17 9.55 -5.38 23.11
CA ASN A 17 9.07 -4.21 22.37
C ASN A 17 7.55 -4.09 22.38
N TRP A 18 6.84 -5.20 22.08
CA TRP A 18 5.37 -5.20 22.06
C TRP A 18 4.77 -5.01 23.47
N ILE A 19 5.38 -5.56 24.51
CA ILE A 19 4.97 -5.32 25.91
C ILE A 19 5.13 -3.85 26.25
N ASN A 20 6.27 -3.25 25.92
CA ASN A 20 6.55 -1.84 26.20
C ASN A 20 5.62 -0.92 25.42
N PHE A 21 5.29 -1.24 24.15
CA PHE A 21 4.26 -0.50 23.40
C PHE A 21 2.89 -0.58 24.08
N GLY A 22 2.51 -1.76 24.58
CA GLY A 22 1.24 -1.95 25.31
C GLY A 22 1.18 -1.22 26.66
N GLN A 23 2.32 -0.81 27.23
CA GLN A 23 2.43 -0.08 28.51
C GLN A 23 2.67 1.43 28.31
N ALA A 24 2.94 1.87 27.09
CA ALA A 24 3.25 3.26 26.78
C ALA A 24 2.07 4.19 27.14
N GLN A 25 2.41 5.33 27.77
CA GLN A 25 1.46 6.38 28.15
C GLN A 25 1.70 7.68 27.35
N SER A 26 2.75 7.71 26.55
CA SER A 26 3.16 8.87 25.76
C SER A 26 3.86 8.44 24.49
N LEU A 27 4.01 9.37 23.54
CA LEU A 27 4.83 9.16 22.36
C LEU A 27 6.30 8.89 22.74
N ASP A 28 6.81 9.56 23.80
CA ASP A 28 8.18 9.33 24.27
C ASP A 28 8.39 7.90 24.77
N ASP A 29 7.42 7.27 25.42
CA ASP A 29 7.50 5.86 25.81
C ASP A 29 7.57 4.94 24.61
N ILE A 30 6.83 5.24 23.55
CA ILE A 30 6.91 4.51 22.27
C ILE A 30 8.33 4.63 21.67
N LEU A 31 8.87 5.85 21.62
CA LEU A 31 10.23 6.08 21.12
C LEU A 31 11.27 5.32 21.94
N GLU A 32 11.17 5.35 23.26
CA GLU A 32 12.08 4.61 24.13
C GLU A 32 11.97 3.09 23.91
N ALA A 33 10.76 2.57 23.76
CA ALA A 33 10.53 1.16 23.47
C ALA A 33 11.19 0.72 22.15
N THR A 34 11.24 1.58 21.13
CA THR A 34 11.89 1.25 19.84
C THR A 34 13.42 1.15 19.96
N ARG A 35 14.05 1.73 21.01
CA ARG A 35 15.52 1.64 21.24
C ARG A 35 16.01 0.23 21.49
N THR A 36 15.13 -0.69 21.87
CA THR A 36 15.48 -2.11 22.01
C THR A 36 15.85 -2.78 20.68
N ILE A 37 15.53 -2.16 19.53
CA ILE A 37 15.74 -2.73 18.19
C ILE A 37 15.16 -4.16 18.13
N GLY A 38 13.99 -4.33 18.71
CA GLY A 38 13.31 -5.63 18.78
C GLY A 38 12.42 -5.91 17.60
N ILE A 39 11.96 -4.87 16.90
CA ILE A 39 11.08 -5.01 15.71
C ILE A 39 11.89 -5.63 14.56
N PRO A 40 11.43 -6.74 13.95
CA PRO A 40 12.22 -7.45 12.94
C PRO A 40 12.32 -6.70 11.59
N TRP A 41 11.21 -6.15 11.07
CA TRP A 41 11.16 -5.61 9.70
C TRP A 41 9.99 -4.67 9.41
N VAL A 42 9.36 -4.02 10.38
CA VAL A 42 8.19 -3.17 10.13
C VAL A 42 8.46 -1.71 10.50
N ASN A 43 7.78 -0.80 9.79
CA ASN A 43 7.76 0.61 10.14
C ASN A 43 6.92 0.82 11.41
N THR A 44 7.37 1.69 12.29
CA THR A 44 6.62 2.16 13.46
C THR A 44 6.07 3.54 13.15
N ILE A 45 4.74 3.66 13.15
CA ILE A 45 4.05 4.94 13.03
C ILE A 45 3.21 5.11 14.28
N ALA A 46 3.36 6.24 14.95
CA ALA A 46 2.62 6.55 16.16
C ALA A 46 2.14 8.00 16.14
N ALA A 47 1.02 8.25 16.79
CA ALA A 47 0.51 9.59 17.04
C ALA A 47 -0.12 9.65 18.43
N ASP A 48 -0.14 10.82 19.04
CA ASP A 48 -0.78 11.04 20.32
C ASP A 48 -1.84 12.14 20.23
N ARG A 49 -2.64 12.24 21.29
CA ARG A 49 -3.69 13.25 21.39
C ARG A 49 -3.20 14.71 21.50
N ASN A 50 -1.90 14.92 21.71
CA ASN A 50 -1.30 16.25 21.80
C ASN A 50 -0.93 16.79 20.40
N GLY A 51 -1.20 16.04 19.34
CA GLY A 51 -0.90 16.41 17.96
C GLY A 51 0.55 16.14 17.57
N GLU A 52 1.25 15.27 18.31
CA GLU A 52 2.58 14.80 17.94
C GLU A 52 2.51 13.45 17.23
N GLY A 53 3.31 13.31 16.17
CA GLY A 53 3.46 12.10 15.40
C GLY A 53 4.92 11.64 15.31
N PHE A 54 5.08 10.37 15.03
CA PHE A 54 6.38 9.73 14.84
C PHE A 54 6.31 8.74 13.68
N TYR A 55 7.35 8.74 12.87
CA TYR A 55 7.67 7.71 11.92
C TYR A 55 9.07 7.16 12.20
N GLY A 56 9.24 5.85 12.13
CA GLY A 56 10.54 5.22 12.22
C GLY A 56 10.59 3.86 11.51
N ASP A 57 11.60 3.66 10.69
CA ASP A 57 12.01 2.34 10.20
C ASP A 57 13.13 1.82 11.13
N ILE A 58 12.71 1.42 12.34
CA ILE A 58 13.59 0.97 13.40
C ILE A 58 13.48 -0.55 13.50
N SER A 59 14.22 -1.21 12.65
CA SER A 59 14.23 -2.67 12.50
C SER A 59 15.59 -3.27 12.86
N ALA A 60 15.64 -4.60 13.01
CA ALA A 60 16.88 -5.35 13.18
C ALA A 60 17.64 -5.45 11.84
N VAL A 61 18.41 -4.43 11.50
CA VAL A 61 19.16 -4.30 10.25
C VAL A 61 20.64 -4.64 10.48
N PRO A 62 21.27 -5.48 9.62
CA PRO A 62 22.71 -5.73 9.69
C PRO A 62 23.53 -4.45 9.58
N ASN A 63 24.54 -4.29 10.43
CA ASN A 63 25.43 -3.13 10.40
C ASN A 63 26.40 -3.18 9.22
N ALA A 64 25.84 -3.02 8.02
CA ALA A 64 26.55 -2.89 6.77
C ALA A 64 26.60 -1.42 6.36
N SER A 65 27.61 -0.70 6.79
CA SER A 65 27.80 0.71 6.43
C SER A 65 27.94 0.88 4.91
N ARG A 66 27.64 2.08 4.40
CA ARG A 66 27.87 2.40 2.98
C ARG A 66 29.32 2.10 2.57
N GLN A 67 30.28 2.44 3.40
CA GLN A 67 31.71 2.14 3.14
C GLN A 67 31.96 0.65 3.00
N LEU A 68 31.38 -0.18 3.87
CA LEU A 68 31.50 -1.64 3.80
C LEU A 68 30.87 -2.14 2.49
N ILE A 69 29.68 -1.67 2.13
CA ILE A 69 28.99 -2.07 0.89
C ILE A 69 29.83 -1.70 -0.32
N ASP A 70 30.32 -0.47 -0.41
CA ASP A 70 31.12 0.02 -1.55
C ASP A 70 32.44 -0.74 -1.68
N SER A 71 33.04 -1.19 -0.57
CA SER A 71 34.33 -1.90 -0.57
C SER A 71 34.18 -3.40 -0.69
N CYS A 72 33.14 -4.04 -0.20
CA CYS A 72 33.03 -5.47 0.00
C CYS A 72 31.95 -6.16 -0.85
N VAL A 73 30.94 -5.45 -1.37
CA VAL A 73 29.95 -6.03 -2.29
C VAL A 73 30.54 -6.02 -3.70
N ARG A 74 31.15 -7.13 -4.10
CA ARG A 74 31.91 -7.23 -5.35
C ARG A 74 31.54 -8.46 -6.16
N GLY A 75 31.80 -8.39 -7.47
CA GLY A 75 31.69 -9.52 -8.38
C GLY A 75 30.31 -9.70 -9.01
N PRO A 76 30.18 -10.69 -9.91
CA PRO A 76 29.03 -10.84 -10.78
C PRO A 76 27.75 -11.33 -10.10
N ILE A 77 27.82 -11.72 -8.84
CA ILE A 77 26.66 -12.20 -8.05
C ILE A 77 26.26 -11.18 -6.98
N ALA A 78 27.21 -10.72 -6.15
CA ALA A 78 26.90 -9.85 -5.02
C ALA A 78 26.29 -8.50 -5.46
N VAL A 79 26.83 -7.89 -6.51
CA VAL A 79 26.33 -6.60 -7.03
C VAL A 79 24.90 -6.70 -7.55
N PRO A 80 24.52 -7.65 -8.45
CA PRO A 80 23.12 -7.82 -8.85
C PRO A 80 22.18 -8.21 -7.70
N VAL A 81 22.63 -9.02 -6.75
CA VAL A 81 21.82 -9.43 -5.58
C VAL A 81 21.51 -8.23 -4.70
N LEU A 82 22.46 -7.34 -4.47
CA LEU A 82 22.20 -6.09 -3.77
C LEU A 82 21.21 -5.19 -4.56
N ALA A 83 21.45 -5.05 -5.86
CA ALA A 83 20.63 -4.18 -6.71
C ALA A 83 19.16 -4.62 -6.80
N VAL A 84 18.92 -5.94 -6.92
CA VAL A 84 17.57 -6.50 -7.17
C VAL A 84 16.87 -6.93 -5.88
N ALA A 85 17.58 -7.66 -5.01
CA ALA A 85 17.01 -8.27 -3.81
C ALA A 85 17.32 -7.49 -2.52
N ARG A 86 18.14 -6.43 -2.59
CA ARG A 86 18.60 -5.63 -1.43
C ARG A 86 19.32 -6.45 -0.36
N ILE A 87 19.91 -7.58 -0.74
CA ILE A 87 20.65 -8.45 0.16
C ILE A 87 22.14 -8.10 0.07
N VAL A 88 22.72 -7.68 1.19
CA VAL A 88 24.15 -7.43 1.29
C VAL A 88 24.90 -8.77 1.28
N THR A 89 25.76 -8.97 0.28
CA THR A 89 26.55 -10.19 0.10
C THR A 89 28.02 -9.82 0.07
N VAL A 90 28.78 -10.26 1.06
CA VAL A 90 30.20 -9.95 1.22
C VAL A 90 31.07 -11.22 1.27
N ASP A 91 32.37 -11.09 1.08
CA ASP A 91 33.31 -12.18 1.32
C ASP A 91 33.54 -12.38 2.83
N GLY A 92 32.88 -13.36 3.41
CA GLY A 92 32.99 -13.67 4.84
C GLY A 92 34.36 -14.15 5.30
N SER A 93 35.28 -14.47 4.37
CA SER A 93 36.67 -14.82 4.69
C SER A 93 37.59 -13.59 4.76
N ASP A 94 37.15 -12.44 4.27
CA ASP A 94 37.88 -11.18 4.33
C ASP A 94 37.61 -10.49 5.68
N PRO A 95 38.66 -10.30 6.53
CA PRO A 95 38.50 -9.65 7.84
C PRO A 95 38.07 -8.19 7.72
N ASP A 96 38.32 -7.53 6.59
CA ASP A 96 37.90 -6.14 6.36
C ASP A 96 36.43 -6.03 5.92
N CYS A 97 35.78 -7.16 5.63
CA CYS A 97 34.38 -7.24 5.19
C CYS A 97 33.42 -7.75 6.29
N GLN A 98 33.74 -7.56 7.54
CA GLN A 98 32.89 -7.92 8.67
C GLN A 98 31.89 -6.80 8.97
N LEU A 99 30.67 -7.18 9.44
CA LEU A 99 29.66 -6.22 9.88
C LEU A 99 30.17 -5.37 11.03
N GLY A 100 29.75 -4.12 11.08
CA GLY A 100 30.09 -3.19 12.16
C GLY A 100 29.35 -3.50 13.47
N ASN A 101 29.68 -2.72 14.51
CA ASN A 101 28.98 -2.75 15.78
C ASN A 101 28.76 -1.31 16.25
N ASP A 102 27.52 -0.91 16.47
CA ASP A 102 27.19 0.38 17.04
C ASP A 102 27.07 0.28 18.56
N GLU A 103 27.41 1.34 19.26
CA GLU A 103 27.29 1.42 20.72
C GLU A 103 25.81 1.28 21.14
N GLY A 104 25.56 0.45 22.14
CA GLY A 104 24.19 0.20 22.63
C GLY A 104 23.32 -0.69 21.74
N ALA A 105 23.83 -1.16 20.59
CA ALA A 105 23.12 -2.08 19.72
C ALA A 105 23.52 -3.55 19.98
N PRO A 106 22.66 -4.51 19.64
CA PRO A 106 23.06 -5.91 19.57
C PRO A 106 24.19 -6.10 18.56
N PRO A 107 25.08 -7.10 18.76
CA PRO A 107 26.22 -7.33 17.88
C PRO A 107 25.82 -7.46 16.41
N ASN A 108 26.57 -6.81 15.53
CA ASN A 108 26.38 -6.79 14.08
C ASN A 108 25.10 -6.12 13.58
N LEU A 109 24.35 -5.42 14.44
CA LEU A 109 23.18 -4.63 14.05
C LEU A 109 23.50 -3.13 14.07
N LEU A 110 22.76 -2.36 13.25
CA LEU A 110 22.73 -0.90 13.34
C LEU A 110 22.12 -0.47 14.68
N GLY A 111 22.67 0.57 15.27
CA GLY A 111 22.13 1.19 16.46
C GLY A 111 20.92 2.07 16.17
N TYR A 112 20.12 2.34 17.19
CA TYR A 112 18.92 3.18 17.10
C TYR A 112 19.18 4.52 16.38
N ASP A 113 20.30 5.18 16.68
CA ASP A 113 20.61 6.50 16.11
C ASP A 113 21.02 6.43 14.63
N SER A 114 21.42 5.25 14.14
CA SER A 114 21.76 4.99 12.73
C SER A 114 20.56 4.58 11.88
N LEU A 115 19.34 4.51 12.45
CA LEU A 115 18.13 4.09 11.76
C LEU A 115 17.23 5.28 11.40
N PRO A 116 16.50 5.23 10.25
CA PRO A 116 15.67 6.33 9.79
C PRO A 116 14.47 6.58 10.71
N LYS A 117 14.30 7.82 11.14
CA LYS A 117 13.16 8.24 11.97
C LYS A 117 13.00 9.73 12.02
N PHE A 118 11.80 10.20 12.33
CA PHE A 118 11.55 11.61 12.66
C PHE A 118 10.28 11.79 13.50
N ARG A 119 10.20 12.89 14.25
CA ARG A 119 8.98 13.39 14.91
C ARG A 119 8.38 14.51 14.08
N THR A 120 7.07 14.66 14.13
CA THR A 120 6.35 15.65 13.34
C THR A 120 5.07 16.07 14.05
N THR A 121 4.60 17.28 13.77
CA THR A 121 3.25 17.77 14.10
C THR A 121 2.33 17.76 12.87
N GLU A 122 2.83 17.25 11.74
CA GLU A 122 2.06 17.12 10.50
C GLU A 122 1.59 15.68 10.33
N TYR A 123 2.30 14.89 9.50
CA TYR A 123 2.01 13.46 9.34
C TYR A 123 3.25 12.68 8.94
N GLY A 124 3.21 11.37 9.16
CA GLY A 124 4.15 10.41 8.61
C GLY A 124 3.37 9.22 8.04
N ALA A 125 3.80 8.73 6.88
CA ALA A 125 3.14 7.63 6.20
C ALA A 125 4.15 6.65 5.59
N ASN A 126 3.71 5.39 5.44
CA ASN A 126 4.43 4.39 4.67
C ASN A 126 3.41 3.44 4.00
N ALA A 127 3.60 3.17 2.74
CA ALA A 127 2.81 2.22 1.97
C ALA A 127 3.71 1.13 1.35
N ASN A 128 4.66 0.61 2.13
CA ASN A 128 5.63 -0.46 1.84
C ASN A 128 6.77 -0.09 0.87
N ASP A 129 6.91 1.16 0.49
CA ASP A 129 8.15 1.63 -0.12
C ASP A 129 9.19 1.96 0.96
N SER A 130 10.42 2.31 0.56
CA SER A 130 11.51 2.62 1.48
C SER A 130 11.16 3.77 2.43
N TYR A 131 11.84 3.81 3.56
CA TYR A 131 11.82 4.87 4.55
C TYR A 131 12.10 6.27 4.00
N TRP A 132 12.64 6.38 2.80
CA TRP A 132 13.10 7.63 2.20
C TRP A 132 12.04 8.72 2.12
N LEU A 133 10.78 8.34 1.78
CA LEU A 133 9.65 9.26 1.63
C LEU A 133 8.55 8.97 2.66
N PRO A 134 8.72 9.33 3.94
CA PRO A 134 7.63 9.22 4.90
C PRO A 134 6.74 10.46 4.96
N ASN A 135 7.22 11.58 4.41
CA ASN A 135 6.54 12.86 4.24
C ASN A 135 7.25 13.65 3.12
N PRO A 136 6.54 14.19 2.10
CA PRO A 136 7.18 14.90 0.99
C PRO A 136 7.97 16.15 1.41
N ARG A 137 7.65 16.73 2.58
CA ARG A 137 8.37 17.87 3.14
C ARG A 137 9.52 17.46 4.06
N ASN A 138 9.69 16.17 4.33
CA ASN A 138 10.73 15.67 5.24
C ASN A 138 11.31 14.34 4.76
N LEU A 139 12.13 14.42 3.70
CA LEU A 139 12.81 13.25 3.15
C LEU A 139 13.91 12.78 4.10
N LEU A 140 13.97 11.47 4.34
CA LEU A 140 15.02 10.85 5.15
C LEU A 140 16.14 10.33 4.24
N THR A 141 17.33 10.93 4.33
CA THR A 141 18.47 10.62 3.46
C THR A 141 19.77 10.39 4.25
N GLY A 142 20.75 9.76 3.59
CA GLY A 142 22.08 9.56 4.14
C GLY A 142 22.26 8.26 4.90
N PHE A 143 21.29 7.35 4.82
CA PHE A 143 21.35 6.05 5.47
C PHE A 143 22.05 4.98 4.61
N THR A 144 22.37 3.86 5.21
CA THR A 144 23.01 2.76 4.47
C THR A 144 22.03 2.09 3.51
N PRO A 145 22.47 1.70 2.29
CA PRO A 145 21.64 0.92 1.36
C PRO A 145 21.12 -0.42 1.90
N ALA A 146 21.67 -0.90 3.03
CA ALA A 146 21.18 -2.10 3.70
C ALA A 146 19.77 -1.95 4.29
N ILE A 147 19.32 -0.70 4.57
CA ILE A 147 17.95 -0.42 5.05
C ILE A 147 17.00 -0.36 3.86
N GLY A 148 17.34 0.39 2.84
CA GLY A 148 16.51 0.58 1.66
C GLY A 148 17.07 1.61 0.69
N PRO A 149 16.49 1.77 -0.51
CA PRO A 149 16.92 2.76 -1.50
C PRO A 149 16.41 4.16 -1.15
N GLU A 150 17.16 5.16 -1.58
CA GLU A 150 16.82 6.57 -1.56
C GLU A 150 16.70 7.09 -3.01
N GLU A 151 16.00 8.19 -3.22
CA GLU A 151 15.92 8.89 -4.51
C GLU A 151 15.45 8.00 -5.67
N TYR A 152 14.45 7.16 -5.44
CA TYR A 152 13.91 6.26 -6.46
C TYR A 152 12.40 6.45 -6.65
N GLN A 153 11.91 6.05 -7.82
CA GLN A 153 10.49 6.14 -8.16
C GLN A 153 9.64 5.31 -7.17
N GLN A 154 8.69 5.98 -6.53
CA GLN A 154 7.73 5.35 -5.62
C GLN A 154 6.62 4.63 -6.39
N THR A 155 6.03 3.62 -5.77
CA THR A 155 4.84 2.96 -6.32
C THR A 155 3.66 3.93 -6.41
N ILE A 156 2.74 3.67 -7.34
CA ILE A 156 1.51 4.47 -7.53
C ILE A 156 0.71 4.55 -6.21
N ARG A 157 0.63 3.45 -5.47
CA ARG A 157 -0.07 3.39 -4.18
C ARG A 157 0.58 4.29 -3.12
N THR A 158 1.91 4.30 -3.04
CA THR A 158 2.63 5.18 -2.13
C THR A 158 2.42 6.65 -2.49
N ARG A 159 2.48 6.99 -3.77
CA ARG A 159 2.19 8.35 -4.24
C ARG A 159 0.78 8.78 -3.88
N LEU A 160 -0.23 7.93 -4.11
CA LEU A 160 -1.62 8.21 -3.74
C LEU A 160 -1.79 8.49 -2.25
N THR A 161 -1.03 7.81 -1.37
CA THR A 161 -1.06 8.10 0.07
C THR A 161 -0.75 9.57 0.36
N PHE A 162 0.30 10.11 -0.29
CA PHE A 162 0.69 11.51 -0.11
C PHE A 162 -0.25 12.47 -0.84
N VAL A 163 -0.69 12.14 -2.05
CA VAL A 163 -1.67 12.96 -2.80
C VAL A 163 -2.94 13.15 -1.97
N GLN A 164 -3.49 12.09 -1.38
CA GLN A 164 -4.69 12.18 -0.54
C GLN A 164 -4.43 13.01 0.73
N ALA A 165 -3.29 12.82 1.38
CA ALA A 165 -2.94 13.58 2.59
C ALA A 165 -2.76 15.08 2.27
N GLU A 166 -2.03 15.42 1.22
CA GLU A 166 -1.78 16.82 0.83
C GLU A 166 -3.07 17.52 0.38
N GLN A 167 -3.91 16.86 -0.42
CA GLN A 167 -5.21 17.41 -0.83
C GLN A 167 -6.12 17.66 0.37
N ARG A 168 -6.16 16.72 1.36
CA ARG A 168 -6.95 16.91 2.57
C ARG A 168 -6.45 18.10 3.40
N LEU A 169 -5.13 18.22 3.59
CA LEU A 169 -4.55 19.33 4.33
C LEU A 169 -4.69 20.69 3.62
N ALA A 170 -4.79 20.68 2.30
CA ALA A 170 -5.05 21.87 1.50
C ALA A 170 -6.55 22.21 1.36
N GLY A 171 -7.46 21.32 1.78
CA GLY A 171 -8.91 21.46 1.57
C GLY A 171 -9.31 21.32 0.09
N GLU A 172 -8.58 20.51 -0.68
CA GLU A 172 -8.75 20.30 -2.13
C GLU A 172 -9.38 18.95 -2.47
N ASP A 173 -9.91 18.22 -1.50
CA ASP A 173 -10.49 16.88 -1.67
C ASP A 173 -12.01 16.85 -1.66
N ASP A 174 -12.67 18.00 -1.79
CA ASP A 174 -14.14 18.19 -1.78
C ASP A 174 -14.83 17.78 -0.47
N LEU A 175 -14.08 17.49 0.60
CA LEU A 175 -14.63 17.20 1.92
C LEU A 175 -14.70 18.47 2.79
N GLU A 176 -15.63 18.50 3.74
CA GLU A 176 -15.82 19.64 4.62
C GLU A 176 -14.65 19.85 5.59
N GLY A 177 -14.25 21.10 5.83
CA GLY A 177 -13.19 21.49 6.75
C GLY A 177 -11.78 21.26 6.22
N ASP A 178 -10.79 21.53 7.06
CA ASP A 178 -9.38 21.29 6.88
C ASP A 178 -8.86 20.25 7.89
N GLY A 179 -7.83 19.50 7.54
CA GLY A 179 -7.26 18.45 8.40
C GLY A 179 -8.10 17.17 8.44
N PHE A 180 -7.76 16.30 9.40
CA PHE A 180 -8.32 14.95 9.51
C PHE A 180 -9.20 14.79 10.74
N ASN A 181 -10.31 14.12 10.57
CA ASN A 181 -11.09 13.47 11.62
C ASN A 181 -11.20 11.97 11.34
N ASN A 182 -11.86 11.21 12.22
CA ASN A 182 -12.00 9.76 12.05
C ASN A 182 -12.70 9.40 10.71
N GLN A 183 -13.75 10.13 10.34
CA GLN A 183 -14.47 9.87 9.08
C GLN A 183 -13.55 10.08 7.86
N HIS A 184 -12.78 11.18 7.83
CA HIS A 184 -11.85 11.45 6.74
C HIS A 184 -10.78 10.35 6.58
N VAL A 185 -10.27 9.80 7.69
CA VAL A 185 -9.32 8.67 7.64
C VAL A 185 -9.99 7.42 7.06
N ARG A 186 -11.25 7.16 7.40
CA ARG A 186 -12.02 6.04 6.82
C ARG A 186 -12.30 6.24 5.34
N ASP A 187 -12.61 7.47 4.92
CA ASP A 187 -12.92 7.82 3.53
C ASP A 187 -11.71 7.62 2.59
N ILE A 188 -10.48 7.77 3.08
CA ILE A 188 -9.27 7.45 2.32
C ILE A 188 -9.33 6.01 1.79
N LEU A 189 -9.76 5.06 2.62
CA LEU A 189 -9.87 3.66 2.20
C LEU A 189 -11.10 3.43 1.32
N THR A 190 -12.28 3.90 1.77
CA THR A 190 -13.57 3.61 1.11
C THR A 190 -13.74 4.34 -0.21
N SER A 191 -12.98 5.43 -0.43
CA SER A 191 -12.96 6.14 -1.71
C SER A 191 -12.52 5.26 -2.88
N ALA A 192 -11.69 4.26 -2.62
CA ALA A 192 -11.13 3.32 -3.61
C ALA A 192 -10.59 3.99 -4.89
N ARG A 193 -9.93 5.16 -4.73
CA ARG A 193 -9.33 5.94 -5.83
C ARG A 193 -8.28 5.13 -6.57
N ASN A 194 -8.33 5.18 -7.89
CA ASN A 194 -7.32 4.57 -8.76
C ASN A 194 -6.38 5.65 -9.30
N HIS A 195 -5.23 5.82 -8.64
CA HIS A 195 -4.29 6.87 -9.02
C HIS A 195 -3.61 6.62 -10.38
N ALA A 196 -3.48 5.37 -10.82
CA ALA A 196 -3.01 5.09 -12.16
C ALA A 196 -3.99 5.66 -13.21
N ALA A 197 -5.29 5.52 -12.97
CA ALA A 197 -6.32 6.10 -13.83
C ALA A 197 -6.32 7.64 -13.77
N GLU A 198 -6.22 8.22 -12.59
CA GLU A 198 -6.12 9.67 -12.43
C GLU A 198 -4.94 10.28 -13.22
N LEU A 199 -3.88 9.50 -13.44
CA LEU A 199 -2.69 9.95 -14.18
C LEU A 199 -2.79 9.80 -15.71
N ILE A 200 -3.56 8.82 -16.24
CA ILE A 200 -3.52 8.51 -17.68
C ILE A 200 -4.88 8.21 -18.33
N ASN A 201 -6.01 8.15 -17.59
CA ASN A 201 -7.28 7.75 -18.22
C ASN A 201 -7.73 8.71 -19.32
N ASP A 202 -7.57 10.01 -19.13
CA ASP A 202 -7.94 11.01 -20.14
C ASP A 202 -7.11 10.83 -21.42
N ASP A 203 -5.82 10.54 -21.29
CA ASP A 203 -4.96 10.24 -22.42
C ASP A 203 -5.40 8.95 -23.14
N VAL A 204 -5.78 7.91 -22.37
CA VAL A 204 -6.30 6.64 -22.94
C VAL A 204 -7.58 6.88 -23.70
N VAL A 205 -8.52 7.66 -23.16
CA VAL A 205 -9.77 8.03 -23.85
C VAL A 205 -9.46 8.77 -25.15
N ALA A 206 -8.58 9.76 -25.12
CA ALA A 206 -8.17 10.52 -26.32
C ALA A 206 -7.52 9.61 -27.40
N LEU A 207 -6.70 8.62 -26.96
CA LEU A 207 -6.12 7.63 -27.89
C LEU A 207 -7.18 6.71 -28.47
N CYS A 208 -8.23 6.40 -27.73
CA CYS A 208 -9.36 5.59 -28.13
C CYS A 208 -10.18 6.31 -29.23
N GLU A 209 -10.54 7.55 -29.00
CA GLU A 209 -11.28 8.39 -29.96
C GLU A 209 -10.49 8.63 -31.26
N GLY A 210 -9.16 8.57 -31.20
CA GLY A 210 -8.28 8.75 -32.35
C GLY A 210 -8.23 7.55 -33.33
N VAL A 211 -8.93 6.42 -33.03
CA VAL A 211 -8.94 5.22 -33.87
C VAL A 211 -10.24 5.15 -34.65
N SER A 212 -10.16 5.07 -35.97
CA SER A 212 -11.33 4.98 -36.84
C SER A 212 -11.63 3.53 -37.32
N ASP A 213 -10.71 2.60 -37.10
CA ASP A 213 -10.83 1.18 -37.49
C ASP A 213 -10.08 0.31 -36.49
N TRP A 214 -10.82 -0.33 -35.60
CA TRP A 214 -10.31 -1.22 -34.58
C TRP A 214 -10.05 -2.65 -35.07
N SER A 215 -10.44 -2.97 -36.32
CA SER A 215 -10.18 -4.29 -36.88
C SER A 215 -8.69 -4.61 -37.01
N ALA A 216 -7.84 -3.58 -37.10
CA ALA A 216 -6.38 -3.72 -37.07
C ALA A 216 -5.85 -4.27 -35.74
N TYR A 217 -6.59 -4.09 -34.64
CA TYR A 217 -6.30 -4.59 -33.30
C TYR A 217 -7.12 -5.83 -32.95
N GLY A 218 -7.88 -6.38 -33.93
CA GLY A 218 -8.71 -7.58 -33.71
C GLY A 218 -10.02 -7.33 -32.97
N ALA A 219 -10.45 -6.07 -32.84
CA ALA A 219 -11.65 -5.67 -32.10
C ALA A 219 -12.74 -5.09 -33.03
N SER A 220 -13.98 -5.06 -32.54
CA SER A 220 -15.11 -4.42 -33.20
C SER A 220 -15.14 -2.93 -32.92
N ASP A 221 -15.37 -2.09 -33.95
CA ASP A 221 -15.51 -0.64 -33.77
C ASP A 221 -16.64 -0.29 -32.81
N THR A 222 -17.76 -1.03 -32.84
CA THR A 222 -18.90 -0.77 -31.95
C THR A 222 -18.59 -1.06 -30.50
N THR A 223 -17.97 -2.21 -30.22
CA THR A 223 -17.58 -2.61 -28.87
C THR A 223 -16.51 -1.66 -28.30
N MET A 224 -15.54 -1.26 -29.14
CA MET A 224 -14.51 -0.32 -28.70
C MET A 224 -15.06 1.08 -28.47
N ALA A 225 -16.01 1.56 -29.27
CA ALA A 225 -16.69 2.83 -29.00
C ALA A 225 -17.42 2.80 -27.64
N GLU A 226 -18.13 1.73 -27.34
CA GLU A 226 -18.77 1.53 -26.04
C GLU A 226 -17.75 1.53 -24.88
N ALA A 227 -16.63 0.82 -25.02
CA ALA A 227 -15.58 0.79 -24.02
C ALA A 227 -14.94 2.18 -23.79
N CYS A 228 -14.72 2.95 -24.86
CA CYS A 228 -14.20 4.32 -24.78
C CYS A 228 -15.18 5.25 -24.06
N ASP A 229 -16.48 5.17 -24.39
CA ASP A 229 -17.55 5.96 -23.74
C ASP A 229 -17.64 5.63 -22.24
N ILE A 230 -17.53 4.35 -21.87
CA ILE A 230 -17.51 3.89 -20.49
C ILE A 230 -16.29 4.47 -19.73
N LEU A 231 -15.09 4.38 -20.31
CA LEU A 231 -13.88 4.94 -19.69
C LEU A 231 -13.94 6.46 -19.56
N ALA A 232 -14.55 7.16 -20.52
CA ALA A 232 -14.74 8.60 -20.46
C ALA A 232 -15.72 9.02 -19.35
N ALA A 233 -16.72 8.18 -19.06
CA ALA A 233 -17.71 8.43 -18.01
C ALA A 233 -17.31 7.90 -16.63
N TRP A 234 -16.22 7.11 -16.54
CA TRP A 234 -15.81 6.45 -15.31
C TRP A 234 -15.25 7.44 -14.27
N ASP A 235 -15.63 7.23 -13.00
CA ASP A 235 -15.24 8.06 -11.85
C ASP A 235 -13.80 7.81 -11.36
N THR A 236 -13.00 7.02 -12.06
CA THR A 236 -11.64 6.59 -11.71
C THR A 236 -11.54 5.91 -10.34
N ARG A 237 -12.60 5.24 -9.91
CA ARG A 237 -12.67 4.55 -8.63
C ARG A 237 -12.98 3.06 -8.81
N HIS A 238 -12.65 2.29 -7.78
CA HIS A 238 -13.00 0.86 -7.70
C HIS A 238 -13.94 0.59 -6.52
N ARG A 239 -15.00 1.41 -6.40
CA ARG A 239 -16.12 1.10 -5.51
C ARG A 239 -16.98 0.01 -6.16
N ILE A 240 -17.76 -0.69 -5.35
CA ILE A 240 -18.60 -1.81 -5.88
C ILE A 240 -19.59 -1.38 -6.95
N ASP A 241 -20.01 -0.11 -6.96
CA ASP A 241 -20.93 0.50 -7.91
C ASP A 241 -20.25 1.23 -9.09
N SER A 242 -18.93 1.37 -9.10
CA SER A 242 -18.17 2.04 -10.17
C SER A 242 -18.20 1.23 -11.47
N VAL A 243 -18.48 1.88 -12.60
CA VAL A 243 -18.53 1.27 -13.94
C VAL A 243 -17.35 1.72 -14.78
N GLY A 244 -16.64 0.79 -15.42
CA GLY A 244 -15.43 1.06 -16.24
C GLY A 244 -14.13 0.61 -15.57
N GLY A 245 -14.13 0.41 -14.26
CA GLY A 245 -12.93 0.05 -13.49
C GLY A 245 -12.24 -1.21 -14.00
N HIS A 246 -12.96 -2.24 -14.39
CA HIS A 246 -12.38 -3.50 -14.87
C HIS A 246 -11.66 -3.35 -16.22
N ILE A 247 -12.18 -2.51 -17.13
CA ILE A 247 -11.53 -2.25 -18.42
C ILE A 247 -10.15 -1.61 -18.17
N PHE A 248 -10.11 -0.55 -17.37
CA PHE A 248 -8.86 0.11 -17.02
C PHE A 248 -7.92 -0.79 -16.21
N TYR A 249 -8.46 -1.58 -15.30
CA TYR A 249 -7.67 -2.52 -14.49
C TYR A 249 -6.89 -3.50 -15.37
N GLU A 250 -7.55 -4.07 -16.37
CA GLU A 250 -6.93 -5.02 -17.27
C GLU A 250 -5.97 -4.34 -18.26
N LEU A 251 -6.29 -3.13 -18.73
CA LEU A 251 -5.37 -2.30 -19.51
C LEU A 251 -4.08 -2.03 -18.69
N TRP A 252 -4.21 -1.56 -17.45
CA TRP A 252 -3.05 -1.24 -16.61
C TRP A 252 -2.16 -2.44 -16.34
N ARG A 253 -2.71 -3.62 -16.17
CA ARG A 253 -1.93 -4.86 -16.02
C ARG A 253 -1.02 -5.13 -17.21
N ARG A 254 -1.39 -4.68 -18.41
CA ARG A 254 -0.61 -4.85 -19.65
C ARG A 254 0.39 -3.73 -19.88
N VAL A 255 0.06 -2.49 -19.51
CA VAL A 255 0.89 -1.32 -19.86
C VAL A 255 1.66 -0.72 -18.69
N GLY A 256 1.22 -0.88 -17.45
CA GLY A 256 1.77 -0.20 -16.28
C GLY A 256 3.25 -0.51 -15.98
N GLY A 257 3.80 -1.59 -16.54
CA GLY A 257 5.22 -1.97 -16.45
C GLY A 257 6.09 -1.55 -17.62
N LEU A 258 5.55 -0.84 -18.61
CA LEU A 258 6.31 -0.41 -19.79
C LEU A 258 7.31 0.70 -19.42
N GLY A 259 8.58 0.54 -19.82
CA GLY A 259 9.66 1.45 -19.39
C GLY A 259 9.61 2.85 -19.98
N ASN A 260 8.80 3.06 -21.05
CA ASN A 260 8.60 4.36 -21.72
C ASN A 260 7.20 4.93 -21.53
N LEU A 261 6.46 4.46 -20.50
CA LEU A 261 5.06 4.81 -20.27
C LEU A 261 4.85 6.31 -20.04
N TRP A 262 5.79 6.97 -19.37
CA TRP A 262 5.61 8.32 -18.85
C TRP A 262 6.24 9.39 -19.72
N ALA A 263 5.48 10.46 -20.03
CA ALA A 263 5.99 11.65 -20.72
C ALA A 263 6.85 12.51 -19.80
N VAL A 264 6.48 12.62 -18.51
CA VAL A 264 7.28 13.26 -17.48
C VAL A 264 8.00 12.17 -16.71
N PRO A 265 9.33 12.08 -16.77
CA PRO A 265 10.11 11.08 -16.06
C PRO A 265 10.12 11.34 -14.55
N PHE A 266 10.54 10.33 -13.79
CA PHE A 266 10.74 10.47 -12.34
C PHE A 266 11.78 11.55 -12.02
N ASP A 267 11.44 12.40 -11.06
CA ASP A 267 12.31 13.41 -10.46
C ASP A 267 12.32 13.23 -8.93
N ALA A 268 13.50 12.98 -8.37
CA ALA A 268 13.66 12.77 -6.93
C ALA A 268 13.37 14.04 -6.09
N THR A 269 13.32 15.22 -6.72
CA THR A 269 12.95 16.47 -6.05
C THR A 269 11.44 16.71 -6.03
N ASP A 270 10.68 15.91 -6.80
CA ASP A 270 9.21 15.89 -6.81
C ASP A 270 8.68 14.45 -6.89
N PRO A 271 8.94 13.62 -5.86
CA PRO A 271 8.70 12.20 -5.93
C PRO A 271 7.22 11.80 -5.86
N VAL A 272 6.35 12.70 -5.41
CA VAL A 272 4.91 12.46 -5.31
C VAL A 272 4.24 12.66 -6.66
N ASN A 273 4.61 13.73 -7.38
CA ASN A 273 3.95 14.10 -8.64
C ASN A 273 4.61 13.46 -9.87
N THR A 274 5.79 12.87 -9.73
CA THR A 274 6.51 12.25 -10.85
C THR A 274 6.77 10.75 -10.62
N PRO A 275 6.78 9.95 -11.72
CA PRO A 275 6.47 10.29 -13.10
C PRO A 275 4.96 10.48 -13.36
N ASN A 276 4.58 11.17 -14.43
CA ASN A 276 3.18 11.36 -14.77
C ASN A 276 2.96 11.51 -16.28
N THR A 277 1.69 11.56 -16.69
CA THR A 277 1.22 11.76 -18.06
C THR A 277 1.65 10.65 -19.03
N LEU A 278 0.73 10.08 -19.75
CA LEU A 278 1.03 9.04 -20.75
C LEU A 278 1.90 9.62 -21.87
N ASN A 279 2.95 8.91 -22.26
CA ASN A 279 3.86 9.35 -23.31
C ASN A 279 3.26 9.15 -24.72
N VAL A 280 2.23 9.92 -25.04
CA VAL A 280 1.57 9.90 -26.37
C VAL A 280 2.47 10.37 -27.52
N GLY A 281 3.65 10.91 -27.20
CA GLY A 281 4.68 11.26 -28.21
C GLY A 281 5.45 10.04 -28.76
N ASP A 282 5.39 8.91 -28.08
CA ASP A 282 6.01 7.63 -28.55
C ASP A 282 4.99 6.82 -29.33
N ALA A 283 5.11 6.79 -30.65
CA ALA A 283 4.19 6.05 -31.53
C ALA A 283 4.14 4.55 -31.23
N ALA A 284 5.25 3.93 -30.80
CA ALA A 284 5.28 2.51 -30.47
C ALA A 284 4.53 2.23 -29.16
N LEU A 285 4.63 3.12 -28.17
CA LEU A 285 3.84 3.05 -26.94
C LEU A 285 2.36 3.22 -27.25
N VAL A 286 1.98 4.22 -28.06
CA VAL A 286 0.58 4.46 -28.46
C VAL A 286 -0.04 3.19 -29.08
N GLU A 287 0.66 2.54 -30.01
CA GLU A 287 0.20 1.28 -30.59
C GLU A 287 0.08 0.15 -29.54
N SER A 288 1.02 0.09 -28.60
CA SER A 288 0.98 -0.90 -27.51
C SER A 288 -0.22 -0.66 -26.58
N VAL A 289 -0.54 0.60 -26.27
CA VAL A 289 -1.71 0.97 -25.42
C VAL A 289 -3.02 0.62 -26.13
N ARG A 290 -3.13 0.92 -27.44
CA ARG A 290 -4.31 0.59 -28.25
C ARG A 290 -4.54 -0.92 -28.32
N GLN A 291 -3.49 -1.69 -28.61
CA GLN A 291 -3.58 -3.15 -28.62
C GLN A 291 -3.96 -3.69 -27.23
N ALA A 292 -3.34 -3.19 -26.16
CA ALA A 292 -3.65 -3.60 -24.80
C ALA A 292 -5.09 -3.28 -24.39
N LEU A 293 -5.65 -2.16 -24.86
CA LEU A 293 -7.06 -1.81 -24.64
C LEU A 293 -7.98 -2.78 -25.39
N ALA A 294 -7.71 -3.05 -26.66
CA ALA A 294 -8.47 -4.04 -27.46
C ALA A 294 -8.43 -5.43 -26.82
N ASP A 295 -7.24 -5.88 -26.37
CA ASP A 295 -7.09 -7.17 -25.69
C ASP A 295 -7.82 -7.23 -24.35
N SER A 296 -7.93 -6.08 -23.65
CA SER A 296 -8.68 -5.99 -22.39
C SER A 296 -10.18 -6.12 -22.61
N VAL A 297 -10.70 -5.45 -23.63
CA VAL A 297 -12.10 -5.54 -24.03
C VAL A 297 -12.44 -6.96 -24.50
N ALA A 298 -11.59 -7.55 -25.35
CA ALA A 298 -11.78 -8.92 -25.84
C ALA A 298 -11.84 -9.95 -24.71
N LEU A 299 -11.02 -9.79 -23.65
CA LEU A 299 -11.05 -10.66 -22.48
C LEU A 299 -12.45 -10.69 -21.85
N PHE A 300 -13.11 -9.55 -21.69
CA PHE A 300 -14.41 -9.49 -21.06
C PHE A 300 -15.52 -10.02 -21.99
N GLU A 301 -15.46 -9.73 -23.31
CA GLU A 301 -16.39 -10.31 -24.29
C GLU A 301 -16.29 -11.86 -24.31
N GLU A 302 -15.08 -12.41 -24.36
CA GLU A 302 -14.83 -13.86 -24.36
C GLU A 302 -15.34 -14.56 -23.09
N ASN A 303 -15.40 -13.84 -21.98
CA ASN A 303 -15.86 -14.35 -20.70
C ASN A 303 -17.30 -13.98 -20.36
N ASN A 304 -18.04 -13.35 -21.29
CA ASN A 304 -19.41 -12.90 -21.12
C ASN A 304 -19.59 -11.94 -19.92
N ILE A 305 -18.57 -11.10 -19.66
CA ILE A 305 -18.62 -10.03 -18.67
C ILE A 305 -18.99 -8.74 -19.41
N ALA A 306 -20.06 -8.09 -19.00
CA ALA A 306 -20.54 -6.86 -19.64
C ALA A 306 -19.54 -5.71 -19.43
N LEU A 307 -19.30 -4.88 -20.44
CA LEU A 307 -18.38 -3.74 -20.36
C LEU A 307 -18.87 -2.65 -19.41
N ASP A 308 -20.19 -2.55 -19.22
CA ASP A 308 -20.86 -1.65 -18.28
C ASP A 308 -21.12 -2.31 -16.90
N ALA A 309 -20.56 -3.50 -16.63
CA ALA A 309 -20.71 -4.15 -15.35
C ALA A 309 -20.10 -3.28 -14.23
N PRO A 310 -20.82 -3.09 -13.10
CA PRO A 310 -20.25 -2.47 -11.93
C PRO A 310 -19.10 -3.31 -11.36
N TRP A 311 -18.09 -2.66 -10.77
CA TRP A 311 -16.90 -3.33 -10.26
C TRP A 311 -17.19 -4.51 -9.33
N GLY A 312 -18.20 -4.37 -8.45
CA GLY A 312 -18.60 -5.42 -7.51
C GLY A 312 -19.20 -6.68 -8.14
N GLU A 313 -19.65 -6.62 -9.39
CA GLU A 313 -20.06 -7.82 -10.14
C GLU A 313 -18.86 -8.55 -10.73
N VAL A 314 -17.74 -7.84 -10.92
CA VAL A 314 -16.50 -8.39 -11.51
C VAL A 314 -15.48 -8.79 -10.45
N GLN A 315 -15.40 -8.07 -9.31
CA GLN A 315 -14.55 -8.42 -8.18
C GLN A 315 -15.38 -8.77 -6.94
N PHE A 316 -15.29 -10.02 -6.51
CA PHE A 316 -16.03 -10.53 -5.34
C PHE A 316 -15.32 -11.70 -4.68
N ILE A 317 -15.72 -12.03 -3.47
CA ILE A 317 -15.37 -13.28 -2.79
C ILE A 317 -16.62 -14.14 -2.59
N GLU A 318 -16.50 -15.44 -2.79
CA GLU A 318 -17.59 -16.36 -2.49
C GLU A 318 -17.45 -16.94 -1.08
N LYS A 319 -18.48 -16.77 -0.26
CA LYS A 319 -18.57 -17.37 1.09
C LYS A 319 -19.94 -18.01 1.29
N ASN A 320 -19.95 -19.31 1.58
CA ASN A 320 -21.18 -20.10 1.76
C ASN A 320 -22.18 -20.00 0.58
N GLY A 321 -21.68 -19.90 -0.65
CA GLY A 321 -22.50 -19.77 -1.85
C GLY A 321 -23.05 -18.34 -2.08
N GLU A 322 -22.65 -17.38 -1.27
CA GLU A 322 -22.93 -15.96 -1.45
C GLU A 322 -21.75 -15.27 -2.10
N ARG A 323 -22.01 -14.54 -3.20
CA ARG A 323 -21.05 -13.63 -3.80
C ARG A 323 -21.10 -12.30 -3.07
N ILE A 324 -20.00 -11.94 -2.39
CA ILE A 324 -19.86 -10.68 -1.65
C ILE A 324 -18.94 -9.78 -2.48
N PRO A 325 -19.44 -8.66 -3.03
CA PRO A 325 -18.64 -7.70 -3.77
C PRO A 325 -17.49 -7.14 -2.92
N LEU A 326 -16.33 -6.87 -3.52
CA LEU A 326 -15.21 -6.27 -2.80
C LEU A 326 -14.77 -4.98 -3.52
N PRO A 327 -14.83 -3.82 -2.82
CA PRO A 327 -14.24 -2.59 -3.34
C PRO A 327 -12.70 -2.67 -3.28
N GLY A 328 -12.03 -1.82 -4.06
CA GLY A 328 -10.57 -1.81 -4.13
C GLY A 328 -10.02 -2.66 -5.27
N GLY A 329 -8.72 -2.90 -5.29
CA GLY A 329 -8.09 -3.66 -6.37
C GLY A 329 -6.57 -3.77 -6.20
N SER A 330 -5.79 -3.90 -7.29
CA SER A 330 -4.36 -4.10 -7.21
C SER A 330 -3.61 -2.93 -6.57
N GLY A 331 -2.69 -3.23 -5.65
CA GLY A 331 -1.77 -2.25 -5.07
C GLY A 331 -0.81 -1.58 -6.06
N SER A 332 -0.79 -2.01 -7.33
CA SER A 332 -0.09 -1.30 -8.40
C SER A 332 -0.83 -0.05 -8.91
N MET A 333 -2.07 0.17 -8.48
CA MET A 333 -2.95 1.24 -8.95
C MET A 333 -3.54 2.08 -7.83
N LEU A 334 -3.87 1.47 -6.68
CA LEU A 334 -4.68 2.10 -5.66
C LEU A 334 -4.28 1.69 -4.23
N PHE A 335 -4.77 2.47 -3.26
CA PHE A 335 -4.47 2.29 -1.83
C PHE A 335 -5.30 1.17 -1.18
N SER A 336 -6.56 1.02 -1.56
CA SER A 336 -7.47 -0.01 -1.05
C SER A 336 -7.16 -1.36 -1.71
N VAL A 337 -6.17 -2.08 -1.20
CA VAL A 337 -5.63 -3.26 -1.89
C VAL A 337 -6.51 -4.48 -1.69
N ILE A 338 -6.98 -5.05 -2.81
CA ILE A 338 -7.50 -6.41 -2.94
C ILE A 338 -6.76 -7.08 -4.10
N SER A 339 -5.97 -8.10 -3.82
CA SER A 339 -5.27 -8.89 -4.83
C SER A 339 -6.09 -10.11 -5.20
N ALA A 340 -6.69 -10.08 -6.38
CA ALA A 340 -7.51 -11.17 -6.90
C ALA A 340 -7.01 -11.62 -8.27
N GLY A 341 -7.04 -12.94 -8.50
CA GLY A 341 -6.82 -13.55 -9.81
C GLY A 341 -8.08 -13.53 -10.65
N PHE A 342 -7.93 -13.36 -11.97
CA PHE A 342 -9.02 -13.51 -12.91
C PHE A 342 -9.36 -14.99 -13.08
N VAL A 343 -10.65 -15.32 -13.02
CA VAL A 343 -11.24 -16.64 -13.26
C VAL A 343 -12.14 -16.56 -14.47
N GLU A 344 -11.94 -17.44 -15.44
CA GLU A 344 -12.72 -17.48 -16.69
C GLU A 344 -14.24 -17.61 -16.39
N GLY A 345 -15.03 -16.74 -16.99
CA GLY A 345 -16.48 -16.67 -16.83
C GLY A 345 -16.96 -16.07 -15.49
N GLU A 346 -16.06 -15.66 -14.60
CA GLU A 346 -16.42 -15.10 -13.29
C GLU A 346 -15.90 -13.67 -13.09
N GLY A 347 -14.66 -13.36 -13.52
CA GLY A 347 -13.97 -12.14 -13.22
C GLY A 347 -12.88 -12.32 -12.16
N TYR A 348 -12.67 -11.31 -11.30
CA TYR A 348 -11.64 -11.34 -10.24
C TYR A 348 -12.19 -11.95 -8.95
N SER A 349 -12.41 -13.28 -8.98
CA SER A 349 -13.01 -14.05 -7.86
C SER A 349 -11.98 -14.84 -7.03
N ASP A 350 -10.74 -15.05 -7.55
CA ASP A 350 -9.66 -15.71 -6.80
C ASP A 350 -8.94 -14.71 -5.89
N VAL A 351 -9.60 -14.33 -4.79
CA VAL A 351 -9.08 -13.37 -3.82
C VAL A 351 -7.98 -14.01 -2.98
N ARG A 352 -6.76 -13.45 -3.04
CA ARG A 352 -5.54 -14.03 -2.44
C ARG A 352 -5.00 -13.25 -1.26
N ALA A 353 -5.05 -11.92 -1.33
CA ALA A 353 -4.46 -11.03 -0.33
C ALA A 353 -5.05 -9.62 -0.44
N GLY A 354 -4.71 -8.77 0.50
CA GLY A 354 -5.09 -7.36 0.50
C GLY A 354 -5.05 -6.79 1.91
N ASN A 355 -5.65 -5.62 2.08
CA ASN A 355 -5.84 -5.03 3.39
C ASN A 355 -6.75 -5.95 4.21
N SER A 356 -6.25 -6.51 5.31
CA SER A 356 -6.97 -7.53 6.09
C SER A 356 -7.50 -7.00 7.42
N TYR A 357 -6.69 -6.27 8.15
CA TYR A 357 -7.08 -5.52 9.34
C TYR A 357 -6.82 -4.04 9.09
N ILE A 358 -7.86 -3.23 9.26
CA ILE A 358 -7.81 -1.80 9.04
C ILE A 358 -8.41 -1.11 10.25
N HIS A 359 -7.79 -0.06 10.74
CA HIS A 359 -8.37 0.78 11.78
C HIS A 359 -8.15 2.26 11.49
N ALA A 360 -9.08 3.06 12.00
CA ALA A 360 -9.01 4.51 12.05
C ALA A 360 -9.14 4.92 13.52
N VAL A 361 -8.26 5.79 13.98
CA VAL A 361 -8.26 6.29 15.36
C VAL A 361 -8.06 7.80 15.32
N SER A 362 -8.88 8.52 16.06
CA SER A 362 -8.74 9.94 16.28
C SER A 362 -9.03 10.30 17.74
N TRP A 363 -8.74 11.51 18.11
CA TRP A 363 -9.06 12.07 19.41
C TRP A 363 -9.84 13.35 19.21
N ASP A 364 -10.89 13.51 20.00
CA ASP A 364 -11.64 14.75 20.15
C ASP A 364 -11.29 15.41 21.50
N GLU A 365 -12.17 16.30 21.97
CA GLU A 365 -12.03 16.97 23.27
C GLU A 365 -12.33 16.04 24.47
N THR A 366 -12.82 14.82 24.23
CA THR A 366 -13.08 13.83 25.29
C THR A 366 -11.80 13.09 25.68
N ASP A 367 -11.84 12.37 26.81
CA ASP A 367 -10.70 11.54 27.24
C ASP A 367 -10.62 10.21 26.47
N CYS A 368 -11.67 9.85 25.73
CA CYS A 368 -11.75 8.60 24.99
C CYS A 368 -11.38 8.78 23.50
N PRO A 369 -10.50 7.96 22.92
CA PRO A 369 -10.29 7.97 21.48
C PRO A 369 -11.53 7.46 20.74
N ASP A 370 -11.82 8.06 19.59
CA ASP A 370 -12.77 7.55 18.61
C ASP A 370 -12.02 6.55 17.71
N ALA A 371 -12.38 5.28 17.82
CA ALA A 371 -11.68 4.19 17.14
C ALA A 371 -12.66 3.26 16.41
N ASN A 372 -12.35 2.99 15.15
CA ASN A 372 -13.10 2.07 14.31
C ASN A 372 -12.17 1.07 13.65
N ALA A 373 -12.64 -0.16 13.45
CA ALA A 373 -11.88 -1.19 12.75
C ALA A 373 -12.77 -2.00 11.81
N ILE A 374 -12.13 -2.69 10.86
CA ILE A 374 -12.78 -3.67 9.98
C ILE A 374 -11.82 -4.83 9.68
N LEU A 375 -12.36 -6.04 9.60
CA LEU A 375 -11.69 -7.24 9.12
C LEU A 375 -12.24 -7.61 7.75
N THR A 376 -11.55 -7.22 6.69
CA THR A 376 -11.98 -7.39 5.30
C THR A 376 -12.43 -8.82 4.97
N TYR A 377 -11.74 -9.82 5.52
CA TYR A 377 -12.01 -11.23 5.23
C TYR A 377 -12.76 -11.95 6.35
N SER A 378 -13.33 -11.22 7.33
CA SER A 378 -13.94 -11.76 8.54
C SER A 378 -12.93 -12.50 9.45
N GLN A 379 -13.36 -12.98 10.59
CA GLN A 379 -12.46 -13.50 11.62
C GLN A 379 -12.34 -15.04 11.60
N SER A 380 -13.38 -15.75 11.15
CA SER A 380 -13.40 -17.21 11.18
C SER A 380 -13.12 -17.82 9.81
N THR A 381 -12.36 -18.92 9.80
CA THR A 381 -12.20 -19.80 8.64
C THR A 381 -13.21 -20.97 8.61
N ASP A 382 -14.02 -21.12 9.66
CA ASP A 382 -15.07 -22.14 9.73
C ASP A 382 -16.36 -21.62 9.07
N PRO A 383 -16.82 -22.23 7.97
CA PRO A 383 -18.05 -21.83 7.29
C PRO A 383 -19.32 -21.93 8.16
N ALA A 384 -19.30 -22.72 9.25
CA ALA A 384 -20.39 -22.81 10.19
C ALA A 384 -20.42 -21.68 11.23
N SER A 385 -19.35 -20.92 11.33
CA SER A 385 -19.26 -19.77 12.25
C SER A 385 -20.10 -18.60 11.75
N PRO A 386 -20.81 -17.88 12.65
CA PRO A 386 -21.46 -16.61 12.29
C PRO A 386 -20.43 -15.53 11.85
N HIS A 387 -19.17 -15.68 12.26
CA HIS A 387 -18.07 -14.78 11.92
C HIS A 387 -17.25 -15.21 10.70
N TYR A 388 -17.83 -16.04 9.83
CA TYR A 388 -17.18 -16.46 8.59
C TYR A 388 -17.27 -15.40 7.48
N ALA A 389 -18.38 -14.62 7.44
CA ALA A 389 -18.64 -13.66 6.37
C ALA A 389 -19.17 -12.30 6.85
N ASP A 390 -19.48 -12.14 8.12
CA ASP A 390 -20.13 -10.95 8.68
C ASP A 390 -19.33 -9.65 8.46
N ALA A 391 -18.06 -9.64 8.82
CA ALA A 391 -17.19 -8.46 8.61
C ALA A 391 -16.85 -8.23 7.13
N THR A 392 -16.81 -9.29 6.29
CA THR A 392 -16.63 -9.15 4.85
C THR A 392 -17.81 -8.44 4.21
N ARG A 393 -19.07 -8.75 4.62
CA ARG A 393 -20.26 -8.02 4.16
C ARG A 393 -20.23 -6.57 4.61
N LEU A 394 -19.87 -6.34 5.87
CA LEU A 394 -19.76 -5.00 6.42
C LEU A 394 -18.72 -4.16 5.66
N TYR A 395 -17.56 -4.76 5.33
CA TYR A 395 -16.54 -4.12 4.47
C TYR A 395 -17.05 -3.81 3.07
N SER A 396 -17.78 -4.75 2.46
CA SER A 396 -18.41 -4.58 1.14
C SER A 396 -19.34 -3.36 1.09
N GLU A 397 -20.06 -3.13 2.18
CA GLU A 397 -21.01 -2.03 2.35
C GLU A 397 -20.34 -0.71 2.83
N GLY A 398 -19.02 -0.69 2.98
CA GLY A 398 -18.28 0.46 3.50
C GLY A 398 -18.47 0.70 5.01
N GLY A 399 -18.97 -0.31 5.74
CA GLY A 399 -19.23 -0.23 7.16
C GLY A 399 -17.99 -0.49 8.01
N TRP A 400 -18.07 -0.10 9.28
CA TRP A 400 -17.01 -0.21 10.28
C TRP A 400 -17.55 -0.74 11.60
N ILE A 401 -16.68 -1.33 12.41
CA ILE A 401 -16.95 -1.78 13.76
C ILE A 401 -16.41 -0.73 14.72
N ASP A 402 -17.26 -0.21 15.61
CA ASP A 402 -16.82 0.67 16.69
C ASP A 402 -15.99 -0.13 17.68
N MET A 403 -14.81 0.36 18.03
CA MET A 403 -13.91 -0.26 19.00
C MET A 403 -14.12 0.41 20.37
N PRO A 404 -14.76 -0.25 21.34
CA PRO A 404 -14.95 0.32 22.67
C PRO A 404 -13.60 0.39 23.39
N PHE A 405 -13.08 1.60 23.58
CA PHE A 405 -11.77 1.80 24.17
C PHE A 405 -11.87 2.14 25.66
N CYS A 406 -12.71 3.08 26.04
CA CYS A 406 -12.90 3.48 27.42
C CYS A 406 -13.71 2.45 28.22
N GLU A 407 -13.56 2.45 29.55
CA GLU A 407 -14.18 1.44 30.42
C GLU A 407 -15.70 1.44 30.33
N ALA A 408 -16.32 2.63 30.27
CA ALA A 408 -17.76 2.75 30.14
C ALA A 408 -18.30 2.15 28.84
N ASP A 409 -17.59 2.33 27.72
CA ASP A 409 -17.98 1.80 26.43
C ASP A 409 -17.77 0.29 26.37
N ARG A 410 -16.68 -0.19 26.96
CA ARG A 410 -16.42 -1.64 27.08
C ARG A 410 -17.48 -2.33 27.94
N ASP A 411 -17.86 -1.74 29.08
CA ASP A 411 -18.89 -2.29 29.96
C ASP A 411 -20.26 -2.31 29.27
N ALA A 412 -20.59 -1.29 28.47
CA ALA A 412 -21.84 -1.24 27.71
C ALA A 412 -21.93 -2.27 26.59
N GLN A 413 -20.80 -2.68 26.01
CA GLN A 413 -20.70 -3.66 24.91
C GLN A 413 -20.25 -5.05 25.36
N GLU A 414 -20.04 -5.25 26.68
CA GLU A 414 -19.54 -6.52 27.22
C GLU A 414 -20.54 -7.65 27.00
N ILE A 415 -20.10 -8.67 26.25
CA ILE A 415 -20.86 -9.93 26.05
C ILE A 415 -20.36 -11.05 26.93
N ARG A 416 -19.11 -10.97 27.42
CA ARG A 416 -18.52 -11.97 28.32
C ARG A 416 -17.31 -11.38 29.06
N ARG A 417 -17.25 -11.63 30.37
CA ARG A 417 -16.07 -11.35 31.22
C ARG A 417 -15.51 -12.65 31.78
N GLN A 418 -14.18 -12.78 31.74
CA GLN A 418 -13.48 -13.91 32.36
C GLN A 418 -12.35 -13.37 33.23
N THR A 419 -12.33 -13.80 34.49
CA THR A 419 -11.19 -13.53 35.38
C THR A 419 -10.15 -14.61 35.18
N ILE A 420 -8.90 -14.22 35.00
CA ILE A 420 -7.74 -15.12 34.96
C ILE A 420 -7.06 -14.94 36.32
N GLU A 421 -6.95 -16.03 37.07
CA GLU A 421 -6.21 -16.07 38.33
C GLU A 421 -4.84 -16.69 38.05
N GLU A 422 -3.77 -16.08 38.61
CA GLU A 422 -2.39 -16.60 38.52
C GLU A 422 -2.18 -17.79 39.47
#